data_b9231ed2994163a7790ed033377a5189
#
_entry.id   b9231ed2994163a7790ed033377a5189
#
_cell.length_a   1.000
_cell.length_b   1.000
_cell.length_c   1.000
_cell.angle_alpha   90.00
_cell.angle_beta   90.00
_cell.angle_gamma   90.00
#
_symmetry.space_group_name_H-M   'P 1'
#
loop_
_entity.id
_entity.type
_entity.pdbx_description
1 polymer ?
#
loop_
_entity_poly.entity_id
_entity_poly.type
_entity_poly.pdbx_seq_one_letter_code
_entity_poly.pdbx_strand_id
1 'polypeptide(L)'
;MTRRRTYPTDLTDAQWAALEPLLPVPLCQTPLGGRPERHHRRAIVDAIFYLVDNGVKWRALPADFPPWRTVYGFHARWKKDGVLDDLVDRVRAAVRVAAGRNREPSAAVVDSQSVPESAEGVVPAATSGFDGHKRVNGRKRHILTDTLGLLIAVVVTAAGVQDRDGAVALVRKARARGRRLLALIWADSVYEGRWTGWARAALGITIQIVRRCDSTTEFKVLPRRWVVERTFAWITRRRRCARDYERKPSHHAAMVQWAAILQMTRRLARTTTPART
;
A
#
# COMPACT_ATOMS: atom_id res chain seq x y z
N MET A 1 30.03 -4.24 4.90
CA MET A 1 30.09 -3.98 3.46
C MET A 1 28.67 -3.83 2.91
N THR A 2 28.35 -2.74 2.23
CA THR A 2 27.09 -2.56 1.51
C THR A 2 27.10 -3.45 0.27
N ARG A 3 26.04 -4.24 0.07
CA ARG A 3 25.86 -5.07 -1.12
C ARG A 3 25.88 -4.21 -2.40
N ARG A 4 26.66 -4.62 -3.41
CA ARG A 4 26.62 -3.97 -4.72
C ARG A 4 25.20 -4.08 -5.31
N ARG A 5 24.71 -3.01 -5.93
CA ARG A 5 23.44 -3.01 -6.65
C ARG A 5 23.51 -3.99 -7.81
N THR A 6 22.64 -5.00 -7.79
CA THR A 6 22.64 -6.12 -8.77
C THR A 6 21.32 -6.18 -9.55
N TYR A 7 20.21 -5.83 -8.91
CA TYR A 7 18.88 -5.95 -9.49
C TYR A 7 18.25 -4.58 -9.77
N PRO A 8 17.38 -4.47 -10.80
CA PRO A 8 16.64 -3.22 -11.09
C PRO A 8 15.74 -2.76 -9.93
N THR A 9 15.44 -3.66 -8.99
CA THR A 9 14.65 -3.38 -7.79
C THR A 9 15.48 -2.81 -6.65
N ASP A 10 16.80 -2.98 -6.68
CA ASP A 10 17.69 -2.48 -5.64
C ASP A 10 17.63 -0.94 -5.61
N LEU A 11 17.55 -0.40 -4.42
CA LEU A 11 17.52 1.03 -4.19
C LEU A 11 18.81 1.69 -4.70
N THR A 12 18.67 2.80 -5.41
CA THR A 12 19.80 3.70 -5.66
C THR A 12 20.22 4.36 -4.35
N ASP A 13 21.43 4.97 -4.31
CA ASP A 13 21.89 5.66 -3.10
C ASP A 13 20.97 6.83 -2.74
N ALA A 14 20.48 7.57 -3.75
CA ALA A 14 19.50 8.63 -3.55
C ALA A 14 18.16 8.10 -2.98
N GLN A 15 17.70 6.95 -3.46
CA GLN A 15 16.48 6.30 -2.93
C GLN A 15 16.68 5.80 -1.51
N TRP A 16 17.85 5.24 -1.20
CA TRP A 16 18.17 4.80 0.14
C TRP A 16 18.27 5.98 1.11
N ALA A 17 19.01 7.01 0.74
CA ALA A 17 19.14 8.24 1.53
C ALA A 17 17.79 8.90 1.84
N ALA A 18 16.82 8.81 0.92
CA ALA A 18 15.47 9.31 1.12
C ALA A 18 14.62 8.41 2.03
N LEU A 19 14.87 7.09 2.06
CA LEU A 19 14.08 6.11 2.81
C LEU A 19 14.64 5.83 4.21
N GLU A 20 15.95 5.74 4.34
CA GLU A 20 16.61 5.35 5.59
C GLU A 20 16.17 6.17 6.81
N PRO A 21 16.09 7.52 6.76
CA PRO A 21 15.65 8.34 7.89
C PRO A 21 14.20 8.10 8.31
N LEU A 22 13.40 7.47 7.43
CA LEU A 22 11.98 7.18 7.67
C LEU A 22 11.76 5.80 8.30
N LEU A 23 12.79 4.93 8.29
CA LEU A 23 12.76 3.64 8.95
C LEU A 23 12.83 3.80 10.49
N PRO A 24 12.31 2.83 11.26
CA PRO A 24 12.48 2.86 12.71
C PRO A 24 13.97 2.73 13.08
N VAL A 25 14.38 3.38 14.15
CA VAL A 25 15.73 3.23 14.69
C VAL A 25 15.97 1.77 15.11
N PRO A 26 17.13 1.15 14.82
CA PRO A 26 17.48 -0.18 15.32
C PRO A 26 17.42 -0.22 16.85
N LEU A 27 16.86 -1.31 17.42
CA LEU A 27 16.73 -1.44 18.88
C LEU A 27 18.08 -1.29 19.59
N CYS A 28 19.16 -1.82 19.01
CA CYS A 28 20.52 -1.69 19.56
C CYS A 28 21.05 -0.24 19.63
N GLN A 29 20.39 0.69 18.94
CA GLN A 29 20.71 2.13 18.96
C GLN A 29 19.73 2.92 19.85
N THR A 30 18.84 2.24 20.55
CA THR A 30 17.89 2.83 21.50
C THR A 30 18.32 2.53 22.93
N PRO A 31 17.78 3.24 23.95
CA PRO A 31 18.05 2.93 25.36
C PRO A 31 17.66 1.49 25.77
N LEU A 32 16.77 0.84 25.01
CA LEU A 32 16.40 -0.56 25.24
C LEU A 32 17.54 -1.54 24.93
N GLY A 33 18.55 -1.10 24.17
CA GLY A 33 19.69 -1.92 23.80
C GLY A 33 19.32 -3.12 22.94
N GLY A 34 20.24 -4.07 22.86
CA GLY A 34 20.05 -5.31 22.13
C GLY A 34 21.23 -5.67 21.24
N ARG A 35 21.18 -6.85 20.63
CA ARG A 35 22.22 -7.30 19.72
C ARG A 35 22.21 -6.46 18.44
N PRO A 36 23.37 -5.99 17.95
CA PRO A 36 23.48 -5.31 16.66
C PRO A 36 22.91 -6.15 15.51
N GLU A 37 22.28 -5.48 14.56
CA GLU A 37 21.73 -6.14 13.37
C GLU A 37 22.88 -6.66 12.50
N ARG A 38 22.86 -7.97 12.20
CA ARG A 38 23.92 -8.63 11.42
C ARG A 38 23.98 -8.16 9.96
N HIS A 39 22.83 -7.78 9.42
CA HIS A 39 22.70 -7.38 8.01
C HIS A 39 22.26 -5.93 7.91
N HIS A 40 22.85 -5.20 6.99
CA HIS A 40 22.49 -3.83 6.73
C HIS A 40 21.02 -3.75 6.29
N ARG A 41 20.26 -2.81 6.84
CA ARG A 41 18.81 -2.67 6.58
C ARG A 41 18.47 -2.43 5.12
N ARG A 42 19.36 -1.74 4.38
CA ARG A 42 19.21 -1.58 2.93
C ARG A 42 19.09 -2.93 2.23
N ALA A 43 19.95 -3.89 2.57
CA ALA A 43 19.90 -5.23 1.97
C ALA A 43 18.62 -5.99 2.33
N ILE A 44 18.06 -5.78 3.53
CA ILE A 44 16.76 -6.34 3.92
C ILE A 44 15.62 -5.72 3.08
N VAL A 45 15.61 -4.40 2.92
CA VAL A 45 14.58 -3.68 2.15
C VAL A 45 14.68 -4.02 0.67
N ASP A 46 15.91 -4.07 0.10
CA ASP A 46 16.15 -4.48 -1.27
C ASP A 46 15.61 -5.89 -1.54
N ALA A 47 15.85 -6.84 -0.62
CA ALA A 47 15.32 -8.20 -0.72
C ALA A 47 13.78 -8.24 -0.69
N ILE A 48 13.14 -7.42 0.15
CA ILE A 48 11.68 -7.33 0.19
C ILE A 48 11.15 -6.71 -1.10
N PHE A 49 11.78 -5.65 -1.61
CA PHE A 49 11.38 -5.01 -2.86
C PHE A 49 11.58 -5.95 -4.06
N TYR A 50 12.66 -6.73 -4.07
CA TYR A 50 12.87 -7.78 -5.05
C TYR A 50 11.74 -8.81 -5.04
N LEU A 51 11.37 -9.31 -3.85
CA LEU A 51 10.27 -10.26 -3.69
C LEU A 51 8.93 -9.71 -4.17
N VAL A 52 8.62 -8.47 -3.80
CA VAL A 52 7.35 -7.82 -4.18
C VAL A 52 7.26 -7.58 -5.68
N ASP A 53 8.36 -7.13 -6.29
CA ASP A 53 8.40 -6.82 -7.73
C ASP A 53 8.38 -8.08 -8.60
N ASN A 54 9.18 -9.10 -8.25
CA ASN A 54 9.36 -10.30 -9.05
C ASN A 54 8.38 -11.43 -8.68
N GLY A 55 7.70 -11.36 -7.54
CA GLY A 55 6.69 -12.34 -7.12
C GLY A 55 7.27 -13.69 -6.66
N VAL A 56 8.55 -13.75 -6.36
CA VAL A 56 9.22 -15.00 -5.93
C VAL A 56 8.73 -15.46 -4.54
N LYS A 57 8.85 -16.76 -4.27
CA LYS A 57 8.61 -17.30 -2.92
C LYS A 57 9.70 -16.83 -1.97
N TRP A 58 9.40 -16.64 -0.69
CA TRP A 58 10.38 -16.25 0.34
C TRP A 58 11.64 -17.13 0.31
N ARG A 59 11.46 -18.44 0.19
CA ARG A 59 12.56 -19.44 0.14
C ARG A 59 13.37 -19.41 -1.15
N ALA A 60 12.88 -18.72 -2.17
CA ALA A 60 13.54 -18.58 -3.47
C ALA A 60 14.18 -17.20 -3.66
N LEU A 61 14.39 -16.45 -2.55
CA LEU A 61 15.21 -15.24 -2.60
C LEU A 61 16.63 -15.63 -3.06
N PRO A 62 17.25 -14.87 -4.00
CA PRO A 62 18.63 -15.08 -4.42
C PRO A 62 19.62 -15.09 -3.25
N ALA A 63 20.67 -15.89 -3.36
CA ALA A 63 21.65 -16.14 -2.30
C ALA A 63 22.51 -14.91 -1.95
N ASP A 64 22.59 -13.93 -2.82
CA ASP A 64 23.31 -12.66 -2.62
C ASP A 64 22.52 -11.67 -1.72
N PHE A 65 21.25 -11.94 -1.42
CA PHE A 65 20.50 -11.27 -0.36
C PHE A 65 20.78 -11.90 1.03
N PRO A 66 20.44 -11.21 2.13
CA PRO A 66 20.43 -11.85 3.44
C PRO A 66 19.54 -13.11 3.44
N PRO A 67 19.83 -14.12 4.30
CA PRO A 67 19.06 -15.34 4.37
C PRO A 67 17.56 -15.06 4.44
N TRP A 68 16.75 -15.73 3.64
CA TRP A 68 15.32 -15.48 3.53
C TRP A 68 14.58 -15.47 4.88
N ARG A 69 15.01 -16.29 5.84
CA ARG A 69 14.44 -16.31 7.21
C ARG A 69 14.66 -14.99 7.93
N THR A 70 15.81 -14.36 7.74
CA THR A 70 16.13 -13.05 8.31
C THR A 70 15.25 -11.97 7.67
N VAL A 71 15.16 -11.95 6.33
CA VAL A 71 14.32 -10.99 5.59
C VAL A 71 12.86 -11.12 5.99
N TYR A 72 12.34 -12.36 6.01
CA TYR A 72 10.97 -12.64 6.47
C TYR A 72 10.75 -12.22 7.93
N GLY A 73 11.74 -12.44 8.80
CA GLY A 73 11.69 -12.03 10.20
C GLY A 73 11.54 -10.51 10.36
N PHE A 74 12.25 -9.72 9.58
CA PHE A 74 12.06 -8.26 9.55
C PHE A 74 10.67 -7.88 9.04
N HIS A 75 10.24 -8.44 7.91
CA HIS A 75 8.89 -8.21 7.38
C HIS A 75 7.81 -8.55 8.40
N ALA A 76 7.89 -9.71 9.05
CA ALA A 76 6.88 -10.18 10.00
C ALA A 76 6.81 -9.29 11.24
N ARG A 77 7.96 -8.89 11.81
CA ARG A 77 8.01 -7.95 12.94
C ARG A 77 7.47 -6.59 12.56
N TRP A 78 7.99 -5.98 11.49
CA TRP A 78 7.54 -4.66 11.04
C TRP A 78 6.04 -4.62 10.72
N LYS A 79 5.49 -5.72 10.18
CA LYS A 79 4.04 -5.83 9.99
C LYS A 79 3.30 -5.93 11.33
N LYS A 80 3.77 -6.78 12.26
CA LYS A 80 3.15 -6.98 13.58
C LYS A 80 3.14 -5.70 14.40
N ASP A 81 4.24 -4.98 14.40
CA ASP A 81 4.47 -3.80 15.23
C ASP A 81 3.93 -2.50 14.58
N GLY A 82 3.20 -2.59 13.46
CA GLY A 82 2.61 -1.45 12.78
C GLY A 82 3.60 -0.56 12.01
N VAL A 83 4.88 -0.95 11.96
CA VAL A 83 5.95 -0.18 11.29
C VAL A 83 5.65 0.05 9.81
N LEU A 84 4.99 -0.91 9.12
CA LEU A 84 4.63 -0.72 7.71
C LEU A 84 3.60 0.38 7.51
N ASP A 85 2.62 0.46 8.37
CA ASP A 85 1.63 1.54 8.33
C ASP A 85 2.31 2.89 8.59
N ASP A 86 3.22 2.96 9.58
CA ASP A 86 3.99 4.18 9.89
C ASP A 86 4.90 4.58 8.73
N LEU A 87 5.56 3.61 8.10
CA LEU A 87 6.45 3.86 6.97
C LEU A 87 5.68 4.39 5.76
N VAL A 88 4.52 3.80 5.44
CA VAL A 88 3.61 4.33 4.41
C VAL A 88 3.26 5.78 4.71
N ASP A 89 2.94 6.10 5.96
CA ASP A 89 2.57 7.46 6.38
C ASP A 89 3.72 8.45 6.25
N ARG A 90 4.91 8.07 6.70
CA ARG A 90 6.11 8.92 6.65
C ARG A 90 6.55 9.18 5.20
N VAL A 91 6.62 8.14 4.37
CA VAL A 91 7.03 8.27 2.95
C VAL A 91 5.99 9.07 2.17
N ARG A 92 4.68 8.81 2.40
CA ARG A 92 3.60 9.62 1.80
C ARG A 92 3.75 11.09 2.17
N ALA A 93 3.94 11.39 3.45
CA ALA A 93 4.09 12.75 3.94
C ALA A 93 5.29 13.45 3.29
N ALA A 94 6.44 12.78 3.16
CA ALA A 94 7.63 13.31 2.50
C ALA A 94 7.38 13.60 1.01
N VAL A 95 6.73 12.67 0.28
CA VAL A 95 6.37 12.88 -1.13
C VAL A 95 5.40 14.04 -1.30
N ARG A 96 4.43 14.21 -0.38
CA ARG A 96 3.47 15.32 -0.44
C ARG A 96 4.16 16.66 -0.24
N VAL A 97 5.03 16.76 0.77
CA VAL A 97 5.80 17.98 1.03
C VAL A 97 6.70 18.33 -0.16
N ALA A 98 7.41 17.36 -0.70
CA ALA A 98 8.23 17.54 -1.89
C ALA A 98 7.43 17.95 -3.15
N ALA A 99 6.12 17.67 -3.17
CA ALA A 99 5.19 18.11 -4.21
C ALA A 99 4.45 19.42 -3.86
N GLY A 100 4.90 20.19 -2.87
CA GLY A 100 4.27 21.46 -2.44
C GLY A 100 2.89 21.29 -1.81
N ARG A 101 2.60 20.11 -1.21
CA ARG A 101 1.33 19.81 -0.57
C ARG A 101 1.47 19.69 0.94
N ASN A 102 0.37 19.95 1.65
CA ASN A 102 0.32 19.69 3.09
C ASN A 102 0.68 18.23 3.38
N ARG A 103 1.44 18.04 4.45
CA ARG A 103 1.88 16.72 4.95
C ARG A 103 0.73 15.72 5.06
N GLU A 104 -0.40 16.14 5.61
CA GLU A 104 -1.60 15.33 5.76
C GLU A 104 -2.63 15.67 4.66
N PRO A 105 -3.24 14.66 4.02
CA PRO A 105 -4.29 14.88 3.04
C PRO A 105 -5.60 15.27 3.73
N SER A 106 -6.30 16.28 3.18
CA SER A 106 -7.67 16.64 3.56
C SER A 106 -8.72 15.94 2.71
N ALA A 107 -8.33 15.41 1.55
CA ALA A 107 -9.21 14.70 0.64
C ALA A 107 -8.56 13.40 0.15
N ALA A 108 -9.40 12.39 -0.12
CA ALA A 108 -8.99 11.07 -0.57
C ALA A 108 -9.94 10.50 -1.62
N VAL A 109 -9.53 9.40 -2.24
CA VAL A 109 -10.33 8.59 -3.14
C VAL A 109 -10.35 7.16 -2.61
N VAL A 110 -11.53 6.56 -2.52
CA VAL A 110 -11.71 5.15 -2.14
C VAL A 110 -12.11 4.33 -3.35
N ASP A 111 -11.54 3.13 -3.44
CA ASP A 111 -11.96 2.13 -4.43
C ASP A 111 -11.52 0.73 -3.99
N SER A 112 -12.03 -0.29 -4.68
CA SER A 112 -11.73 -1.69 -4.43
C SER A 112 -11.33 -2.44 -5.69
N GLN A 113 -10.51 -3.47 -5.51
CA GLN A 113 -10.13 -4.38 -6.59
C GLN A 113 -10.20 -5.82 -6.09
N SER A 114 -10.97 -6.66 -6.81
CA SER A 114 -10.97 -8.10 -6.60
C SER A 114 -9.70 -8.70 -7.20
N VAL A 115 -9.06 -9.58 -6.44
CA VAL A 115 -7.78 -10.18 -6.78
C VAL A 115 -7.94 -11.69 -6.73
N PRO A 116 -7.71 -12.39 -7.85
CA PRO A 116 -7.78 -13.84 -7.87
C PRO A 116 -6.67 -14.44 -7.01
N GLU A 117 -6.97 -15.55 -6.35
CA GLU A 117 -5.94 -16.35 -5.70
C GLU A 117 -4.96 -16.94 -6.72
N SER A 118 -3.73 -17.20 -6.29
CA SER A 118 -2.66 -17.66 -7.18
C SER A 118 -2.83 -19.11 -7.64
N ALA A 119 -3.36 -19.94 -6.74
CA ALA A 119 -3.69 -21.34 -6.97
C ALA A 119 -4.72 -21.78 -5.95
N GLU A 120 -5.46 -22.82 -6.26
CA GLU A 120 -6.43 -23.41 -5.35
C GLU A 120 -5.80 -23.82 -4.01
N GLY A 121 -6.47 -23.51 -2.91
CA GLY A 121 -6.04 -23.83 -1.55
C GLY A 121 -4.92 -22.98 -0.96
N VAL A 122 -4.36 -22.00 -1.69
CA VAL A 122 -3.38 -21.06 -1.14
C VAL A 122 -4.06 -20.07 -0.18
N VAL A 123 -5.21 -19.56 -0.58
CA VAL A 123 -6.05 -18.70 0.25
C VAL A 123 -7.04 -19.58 1.01
N PRO A 124 -7.07 -19.55 2.36
CA PRO A 124 -8.04 -20.35 3.11
C PRO A 124 -9.48 -19.95 2.77
N ALA A 125 -10.37 -20.94 2.61
CA ALA A 125 -11.78 -20.73 2.29
C ALA A 125 -12.48 -19.73 3.23
N ALA A 126 -12.15 -19.75 4.53
CA ALA A 126 -12.67 -18.81 5.52
C ALA A 126 -12.36 -17.32 5.22
N THR A 127 -11.40 -17.03 4.35
CA THR A 127 -10.97 -15.67 4.00
C THR A 127 -10.97 -15.43 2.50
N SER A 128 -11.44 -16.39 1.72
CA SER A 128 -11.71 -16.28 0.27
C SER A 128 -13.21 -16.06 0.07
N GLY A 129 -13.59 -15.61 -1.13
CA GLY A 129 -14.98 -15.45 -1.52
C GLY A 129 -15.11 -15.18 -3.01
N PHE A 130 -16.35 -15.20 -3.50
CA PHE A 130 -16.65 -14.96 -4.90
C PHE A 130 -17.23 -13.56 -5.11
N ASP A 131 -16.62 -12.77 -5.97
CA ASP A 131 -17.17 -11.51 -6.46
C ASP A 131 -18.02 -11.82 -7.70
N GLY A 132 -19.34 -11.89 -7.51
CA GLY A 132 -20.28 -12.25 -8.57
C GLY A 132 -20.33 -11.23 -9.72
N HIS A 133 -20.03 -9.96 -9.46
CA HIS A 133 -20.02 -8.92 -10.48
C HIS A 133 -18.79 -9.01 -11.39
N LYS A 134 -17.60 -9.24 -10.79
CA LYS A 134 -16.35 -9.35 -11.52
C LYS A 134 -15.99 -10.79 -11.89
N ARG A 135 -16.78 -11.78 -11.42
CA ARG A 135 -16.55 -13.22 -11.60
C ARG A 135 -15.16 -13.66 -11.14
N VAL A 136 -14.72 -13.15 -9.99
CA VAL A 136 -13.40 -13.45 -9.41
C VAL A 136 -13.58 -14.19 -8.09
N ASN A 137 -12.95 -15.36 -7.97
CA ASN A 137 -12.78 -16.04 -6.70
C ASN A 137 -11.46 -15.65 -6.06
N GLY A 138 -11.48 -15.25 -4.78
CA GLY A 138 -10.30 -14.83 -4.05
C GLY A 138 -10.59 -13.75 -3.02
N ARG A 139 -9.79 -12.71 -3.00
CA ARG A 139 -9.90 -11.59 -2.05
C ARG A 139 -10.13 -10.25 -2.76
N LYS A 140 -10.61 -9.31 -1.99
CA LYS A 140 -10.80 -7.92 -2.43
C LYS A 140 -9.91 -7.00 -1.59
N ARG A 141 -9.11 -6.19 -2.26
CA ARG A 141 -8.32 -5.13 -1.62
C ARG A 141 -9.05 -3.80 -1.78
N HIS A 142 -9.34 -3.18 -0.65
CA HIS A 142 -9.91 -1.84 -0.56
C HIS A 142 -8.76 -0.89 -0.26
N ILE A 143 -8.62 0.18 -1.01
CA ILE A 143 -7.59 1.19 -0.80
C ILE A 143 -8.18 2.58 -0.66
N LEU A 144 -7.54 3.37 0.17
CA LEU A 144 -7.75 4.80 0.29
C LEU A 144 -6.46 5.49 -0.16
N THR A 145 -6.57 6.38 -1.14
CA THR A 145 -5.44 7.14 -1.66
C THR A 145 -5.69 8.63 -1.54
N ASP A 146 -4.64 9.41 -1.44
CA ASP A 146 -4.77 10.87 -1.54
C ASP A 146 -4.92 11.32 -3.01
N THR A 147 -5.03 12.63 -3.21
CA THR A 147 -5.20 13.24 -4.55
C THR A 147 -3.98 13.10 -5.45
N LEU A 148 -2.83 12.67 -4.94
CA LEU A 148 -1.63 12.34 -5.71
C LEU A 148 -1.54 10.84 -6.05
N GLY A 149 -2.49 10.03 -5.58
CA GLY A 149 -2.50 8.57 -5.72
C GLY A 149 -1.61 7.86 -4.71
N LEU A 150 -1.23 8.52 -3.62
CA LEU A 150 -0.40 7.91 -2.59
C LEU A 150 -1.28 7.15 -1.59
N LEU A 151 -0.88 5.94 -1.24
CA LEU A 151 -1.64 5.09 -0.34
C LEU A 151 -1.78 5.73 1.06
N ILE A 152 -3.01 5.82 1.57
CA ILE A 152 -3.33 6.22 2.94
C ILE A 152 -3.59 4.99 3.79
N ALA A 153 -4.41 4.07 3.30
CA ALA A 153 -4.76 2.84 3.99
C ALA A 153 -5.12 1.73 3.00
N VAL A 154 -4.98 0.49 3.45
CA VAL A 154 -5.43 -0.72 2.75
C VAL A 154 -6.08 -1.69 3.72
N VAL A 155 -7.17 -2.30 3.30
CA VAL A 155 -7.85 -3.41 3.96
C VAL A 155 -8.09 -4.50 2.93
N VAL A 156 -7.93 -5.76 3.34
CA VAL A 156 -8.17 -6.92 2.48
C VAL A 156 -9.25 -7.80 3.12
N THR A 157 -10.26 -8.13 2.33
CA THR A 157 -11.42 -8.94 2.72
C THR A 157 -11.57 -10.13 1.77
N ALA A 158 -12.50 -11.04 2.06
CA ALA A 158 -13.00 -11.98 1.06
C ALA A 158 -13.63 -11.20 -0.11
N ALA A 159 -13.52 -11.72 -1.34
CA ALA A 159 -14.00 -11.01 -2.52
C ALA A 159 -15.53 -10.79 -2.54
N GLY A 160 -16.30 -11.63 -1.84
CA GLY A 160 -17.74 -11.48 -1.68
C GLY A 160 -18.20 -10.33 -0.77
N VAL A 161 -17.28 -9.73 0.00
CA VAL A 161 -17.61 -8.57 0.85
C VAL A 161 -17.93 -7.36 -0.02
N GLN A 162 -19.02 -6.66 0.29
CA GLN A 162 -19.43 -5.48 -0.47
C GLN A 162 -18.43 -4.33 -0.31
N ASP A 163 -18.27 -3.53 -1.36
CA ASP A 163 -17.27 -2.45 -1.39
C ASP A 163 -17.52 -1.41 -0.31
N ARG A 164 -18.77 -1.10 -0.01
CA ARG A 164 -19.16 -0.17 1.08
C ARG A 164 -18.78 -0.69 2.47
N ASP A 165 -18.87 -2.00 2.71
CA ASP A 165 -18.51 -2.59 4.02
C ASP A 165 -16.98 -2.56 4.22
N GLY A 166 -16.23 -2.84 3.16
CA GLY A 166 -14.78 -2.66 3.13
C GLY A 166 -14.37 -1.20 3.32
N ALA A 167 -15.13 -0.25 2.76
CA ALA A 167 -14.87 1.19 2.94
C ALA A 167 -15.03 1.63 4.39
N VAL A 168 -16.03 1.11 5.12
CA VAL A 168 -16.21 1.40 6.56
C VAL A 168 -14.95 0.98 7.34
N ALA A 169 -14.47 -0.25 7.13
CA ALA A 169 -13.26 -0.74 7.78
C ALA A 169 -12.02 0.11 7.42
N LEU A 170 -11.92 0.51 6.16
CA LEU A 170 -10.82 1.32 5.64
C LEU A 170 -10.78 2.73 6.26
N VAL A 171 -11.92 3.40 6.34
CA VAL A 171 -12.03 4.75 6.91
C VAL A 171 -11.81 4.72 8.43
N ARG A 172 -12.33 3.70 9.13
CA ARG A 172 -12.03 3.47 10.55
C ARG A 172 -10.52 3.29 10.77
N LYS A 173 -9.86 2.47 9.94
CA LYS A 173 -8.40 2.29 10.01
C LYS A 173 -7.67 3.63 9.81
N ALA A 174 -8.06 4.43 8.82
CA ALA A 174 -7.46 5.75 8.59
C ALA A 174 -7.63 6.68 9.79
N ARG A 175 -8.82 6.73 10.41
CA ARG A 175 -9.07 7.54 11.61
C ARG A 175 -8.28 7.07 12.83
N ALA A 176 -8.22 5.76 13.07
CA ALA A 176 -7.43 5.19 14.17
C ALA A 176 -5.94 5.55 14.06
N ARG A 177 -5.45 5.81 12.86
CA ARG A 177 -4.09 6.29 12.60
C ARG A 177 -3.94 7.82 12.63
N GLY A 178 -4.90 8.52 13.20
CA GLY A 178 -4.82 9.98 13.42
C GLY A 178 -5.02 10.82 12.17
N ARG A 179 -5.70 10.32 11.10
CA ARG A 179 -6.01 11.12 9.89
C ARG A 179 -7.14 12.11 10.15
N ARG A 180 -6.93 13.07 11.07
CA ARG A 180 -7.95 14.03 11.52
C ARG A 180 -8.30 15.06 10.46
N LEU A 181 -7.35 15.44 9.58
CA LEU A 181 -7.57 16.43 8.53
C LEU A 181 -8.35 15.86 7.33
N LEU A 182 -8.53 14.55 7.22
CA LEU A 182 -9.31 13.93 6.16
C LEU A 182 -10.79 14.29 6.33
N ALA A 183 -11.30 15.17 5.47
CA ALA A 183 -12.68 15.70 5.53
C ALA A 183 -13.54 15.27 4.35
N LEU A 184 -12.92 14.88 3.21
CA LEU A 184 -13.62 14.54 1.97
C LEU A 184 -13.08 13.24 1.38
N ILE A 185 -13.99 12.34 0.97
CA ILE A 185 -13.64 11.14 0.21
C ILE A 185 -14.53 11.07 -1.02
N TRP A 186 -13.91 10.93 -2.20
CA TRP A 186 -14.61 10.61 -3.44
C TRP A 186 -14.74 9.10 -3.60
N ALA A 187 -15.92 8.67 -3.98
CA ALA A 187 -16.26 7.27 -4.21
C ALA A 187 -17.17 7.14 -5.45
N ASP A 188 -17.26 5.96 -6.04
CA ASP A 188 -18.24 5.71 -7.11
C ASP A 188 -19.65 5.41 -6.56
N SER A 189 -20.62 5.21 -7.48
CA SER A 189 -22.00 4.95 -7.10
C SER A 189 -22.24 3.66 -6.33
N VAL A 190 -21.37 2.65 -6.46
CA VAL A 190 -21.42 1.39 -5.70
C VAL A 190 -21.27 1.63 -4.20
N TYR A 191 -20.61 2.73 -3.84
CA TYR A 191 -20.42 3.15 -2.44
C TYR A 191 -21.59 3.95 -1.88
N GLU A 192 -22.65 4.23 -2.62
CA GLU A 192 -23.82 4.91 -2.10
C GLU A 192 -24.55 4.06 -1.05
N GLY A 193 -24.95 4.67 0.08
CA GLY A 193 -25.67 3.95 1.14
C GLY A 193 -25.54 4.59 2.52
N ARG A 194 -26.12 3.94 3.52
CA ARG A 194 -26.21 4.45 4.90
C ARG A 194 -24.85 4.79 5.54
N TRP A 195 -23.76 4.17 5.11
CA TRP A 195 -22.44 4.42 5.65
C TRP A 195 -21.95 5.86 5.37
N THR A 196 -22.45 6.51 4.32
CA THR A 196 -22.07 7.90 3.99
C THR A 196 -22.56 8.87 5.05
N GLY A 197 -23.80 8.69 5.53
CA GLY A 197 -24.36 9.43 6.65
C GLY A 197 -23.61 9.16 7.96
N TRP A 198 -23.30 7.89 8.23
CA TRP A 198 -22.50 7.50 9.39
C TRP A 198 -21.09 8.12 9.34
N ALA A 199 -20.41 8.11 8.22
CA ALA A 199 -19.07 8.67 8.06
C ALA A 199 -19.08 10.19 8.38
N ARG A 200 -20.12 10.90 7.96
CA ARG A 200 -20.31 12.33 8.28
C ARG A 200 -20.58 12.54 9.76
N ALA A 201 -21.52 11.80 10.34
CA ALA A 201 -21.93 11.97 11.74
C ALA A 201 -20.86 11.55 12.74
N ALA A 202 -20.24 10.36 12.53
CA ALA A 202 -19.31 9.77 13.49
C ALA A 202 -17.85 10.22 13.29
N LEU A 203 -17.47 10.59 12.06
CA LEU A 203 -16.08 10.86 11.70
C LEU A 203 -15.83 12.25 11.11
N GLY A 204 -16.89 13.04 10.86
CA GLY A 204 -16.78 14.35 10.20
C GLY A 204 -16.23 14.24 8.76
N ILE A 205 -16.47 13.12 8.07
CA ILE A 205 -15.99 12.88 6.70
C ILE A 205 -17.18 12.91 5.74
N THR A 206 -17.14 13.81 4.78
CA THR A 206 -18.09 13.83 3.66
C THR A 206 -17.69 12.81 2.63
N ILE A 207 -18.60 11.90 2.27
CA ILE A 207 -18.43 10.99 1.13
C ILE A 207 -19.16 11.60 -0.05
N GLN A 208 -18.41 11.97 -1.08
CA GLN A 208 -18.95 12.53 -2.31
C GLN A 208 -18.99 11.44 -3.39
N ILE A 209 -20.19 11.06 -3.81
CA ILE A 209 -20.38 10.10 -4.89
C ILE A 209 -20.14 10.80 -6.23
N VAL A 210 -19.20 10.24 -7.01
CA VAL A 210 -18.88 10.70 -8.37
C VAL A 210 -19.59 9.78 -9.34
N ARG A 211 -20.70 10.25 -9.92
CA ARG A 211 -21.47 9.52 -10.93
C ARG A 211 -20.87 9.72 -12.32
N ARG A 212 -20.99 8.71 -13.20
CA ARG A 212 -20.74 8.91 -14.63
C ARG A 212 -21.89 9.78 -15.19
N CYS A 213 -21.54 10.74 -16.03
CA CYS A 213 -22.56 11.40 -16.86
C CYS A 213 -23.01 10.38 -17.91
N ASP A 214 -24.24 9.92 -17.84
CA ASP A 214 -24.84 8.93 -18.76
C ASP A 214 -25.02 9.45 -20.19
N SER A 215 -24.69 10.71 -20.48
CA SER A 215 -24.94 11.37 -21.78
C SER A 215 -23.81 11.17 -22.81
N THR A 216 -22.76 10.42 -22.52
CA THR A 216 -21.68 10.18 -23.49
C THR A 216 -21.29 8.72 -23.53
N THR A 217 -21.41 8.09 -24.71
CA THR A 217 -20.92 6.76 -25.06
C THR A 217 -19.38 6.72 -25.11
N GLU A 218 -18.69 7.87 -25.05
CA GLU A 218 -17.25 7.99 -25.09
C GLU A 218 -16.61 7.75 -23.72
N PHE A 219 -15.42 7.14 -23.73
CA PHE A 219 -14.58 6.98 -22.55
C PHE A 219 -14.15 8.36 -22.01
N LYS A 220 -14.81 8.84 -20.97
CA LYS A 220 -14.45 10.08 -20.28
C LYS A 220 -13.72 9.76 -18.97
N VAL A 221 -12.48 10.23 -18.85
CA VAL A 221 -11.75 10.16 -17.60
C VAL A 221 -12.48 10.99 -16.56
N LEU A 222 -13.11 10.33 -15.57
CA LEU A 222 -13.80 11.03 -14.50
C LEU A 222 -12.77 11.79 -13.65
N PRO A 223 -12.89 13.11 -13.52
CA PRO A 223 -11.99 13.89 -12.69
C PRO A 223 -11.94 13.27 -11.29
N ARG A 224 -10.71 13.08 -10.78
CA ARG A 224 -10.40 12.57 -9.43
C ARG A 224 -10.49 11.04 -9.26
N ARG A 225 -11.35 10.28 -9.97
CA ARG A 225 -11.40 8.80 -9.83
C ARG A 225 -10.24 8.07 -10.46
N TRP A 226 -9.78 8.50 -11.64
CA TRP A 226 -8.63 7.89 -12.31
C TRP A 226 -7.37 7.76 -11.45
N VAL A 227 -7.29 8.57 -10.37
CA VAL A 227 -6.14 8.57 -9.46
C VAL A 227 -6.00 7.24 -8.72
N VAL A 228 -7.11 6.69 -8.21
CA VAL A 228 -7.09 5.40 -7.50
C VAL A 228 -6.91 4.24 -8.46
N GLU A 229 -7.51 4.31 -9.66
CA GLU A 229 -7.34 3.32 -10.73
C GLU A 229 -5.85 3.23 -11.15
N ARG A 230 -5.21 4.37 -11.33
CA ARG A 230 -3.76 4.46 -11.57
C ARG A 230 -2.95 3.83 -10.43
N THR A 231 -3.38 4.02 -9.20
CA THR A 231 -2.69 3.43 -8.04
C THR A 231 -2.83 1.92 -8.05
N PHE A 232 -4.00 1.37 -8.38
CA PHE A 232 -4.16 -0.08 -8.60
C PHE A 232 -3.25 -0.59 -9.70
N ALA A 233 -3.14 0.12 -10.83
CA ALA A 233 -2.23 -0.25 -11.91
C ALA A 233 -0.78 -0.31 -11.44
N TRP A 234 -0.32 0.64 -10.62
CA TRP A 234 1.03 0.62 -10.04
C TRP A 234 1.25 -0.55 -9.10
N ILE A 235 0.24 -0.89 -8.26
CA ILE A 235 0.29 -2.03 -7.34
C ILE A 235 0.33 -3.34 -8.15
N THR A 236 -0.54 -3.49 -9.16
CA THR A 236 -0.68 -4.72 -9.95
C THR A 236 0.55 -5.00 -10.82
N ARG A 237 1.30 -3.97 -11.23
CA ARG A 237 2.60 -4.15 -11.92
C ARG A 237 3.60 -4.93 -11.08
N ARG A 238 3.46 -4.98 -9.76
CA ARG A 238 4.29 -5.80 -8.89
C ARG A 238 3.75 -7.23 -8.90
N ARG A 239 4.52 -8.18 -9.41
CA ARG A 239 4.07 -9.56 -9.62
C ARG A 239 3.50 -10.20 -8.35
N ARG A 240 4.05 -9.86 -7.16
CA ARG A 240 3.50 -10.33 -5.89
C ARG A 240 2.09 -9.82 -5.58
N CYS A 241 1.69 -8.71 -6.20
CA CYS A 241 0.37 -8.11 -6.05
C CYS A 241 -0.57 -8.37 -7.23
N ALA A 242 -0.12 -9.05 -8.29
CA ALA A 242 -0.95 -9.38 -9.45
C ALA A 242 -2.03 -10.44 -9.12
N ARG A 243 -1.69 -11.37 -8.22
CA ARG A 243 -2.59 -12.37 -7.64
C ARG A 243 -2.39 -12.40 -6.12
N ASP A 244 -3.28 -13.08 -5.39
CA ASP A 244 -3.08 -13.30 -3.95
C ASP A 244 -2.30 -14.59 -3.70
N TYR A 245 -1.08 -14.45 -3.15
CA TYR A 245 -0.19 -15.54 -2.76
C TYR A 245 -0.13 -15.72 -1.24
N GLU A 246 -0.94 -14.97 -0.49
CA GLU A 246 -0.77 -14.87 0.95
C GLU A 246 -1.86 -15.65 1.71
N ARG A 247 -1.47 -16.45 2.70
CA ARG A 247 -2.43 -17.18 3.55
C ARG A 247 -3.34 -16.25 4.35
N LYS A 248 -2.82 -15.11 4.81
CA LYS A 248 -3.57 -14.17 5.67
C LYS A 248 -3.86 -12.87 4.92
N PRO A 249 -5.08 -12.30 5.05
CA PRO A 249 -5.43 -11.01 4.46
C PRO A 249 -4.45 -9.90 4.86
N SER A 250 -3.98 -9.91 6.12
CA SER A 250 -3.01 -8.92 6.61
C SER A 250 -1.63 -9.03 5.95
N HIS A 251 -1.24 -10.21 5.43
CA HIS A 251 -0.01 -10.36 4.65
C HIS A 251 -0.17 -9.82 3.24
N HIS A 252 -1.34 -10.04 2.60
CA HIS A 252 -1.64 -9.41 1.31
C HIS A 252 -1.63 -7.87 1.43
N ALA A 253 -2.27 -7.33 2.48
CA ALA A 253 -2.22 -5.90 2.76
C ALA A 253 -0.77 -5.39 2.92
N ALA A 254 0.10 -6.15 3.60
CA ALA A 254 1.52 -5.80 3.74
C ALA A 254 2.28 -5.80 2.39
N MET A 255 1.96 -6.71 1.46
CA MET A 255 2.54 -6.69 0.10
C MET A 255 2.11 -5.42 -0.65
N VAL A 256 0.84 -5.02 -0.53
CA VAL A 256 0.33 -3.75 -1.10
C VAL A 256 1.06 -2.54 -0.49
N GLN A 257 1.28 -2.53 0.82
CA GLN A 257 2.05 -1.48 1.50
C GLN A 257 3.49 -1.40 1.01
N TRP A 258 4.19 -2.53 0.87
CA TRP A 258 5.55 -2.56 0.31
C TRP A 258 5.60 -2.07 -1.14
N ALA A 259 4.62 -2.47 -1.96
CA ALA A 259 4.51 -1.96 -3.34
C ALA A 259 4.33 -0.44 -3.38
N ALA A 260 3.50 0.10 -2.48
CA ALA A 260 3.29 1.54 -2.34
C ALA A 260 4.55 2.26 -1.83
N ILE A 261 5.24 1.71 -0.82
CA ILE A 261 6.49 2.26 -0.29
C ILE A 261 7.55 2.34 -1.39
N LEU A 262 7.75 1.26 -2.17
CA LEU A 262 8.69 1.25 -3.29
C LEU A 262 8.36 2.35 -4.31
N GLN A 263 7.09 2.47 -4.68
CA GLN A 263 6.64 3.49 -5.64
C GLN A 263 6.85 4.91 -5.11
N MET A 264 6.51 5.16 -3.86
CA MET A 264 6.65 6.46 -3.21
C MET A 264 8.13 6.84 -3.02
N THR A 265 8.98 5.89 -2.62
CA THR A 265 10.43 6.11 -2.48
C THR A 265 11.07 6.49 -3.81
N ARG A 266 10.71 5.80 -4.90
CA ARG A 266 11.17 6.15 -6.25
C ARG A 266 10.71 7.54 -6.69
N ARG A 267 9.52 7.96 -6.29
CA ARG A 267 9.00 9.30 -6.56
C ARG A 267 9.73 10.36 -5.74
N LEU A 268 9.94 10.11 -4.45
CA LEU A 268 10.63 11.03 -3.55
C LEU A 268 12.06 11.32 -4.03
N ALA A 269 12.84 10.29 -4.37
CA ALA A 269 14.20 10.45 -4.84
C ALA A 269 14.31 11.24 -6.15
N ARG A 270 13.28 11.20 -7.02
CA ARG A 270 13.27 12.02 -8.26
C ARG A 270 13.03 13.49 -8.00
N THR A 271 12.29 13.83 -6.95
CA THR A 271 12.03 15.24 -6.58
C THR A 271 13.18 15.86 -5.80
N THR A 272 14.04 15.05 -5.18
CA THR A 272 15.21 15.51 -4.41
C THR A 272 16.51 15.58 -5.24
N THR A 273 16.53 14.96 -6.42
CA THR A 273 17.68 15.06 -7.34
C THR A 273 17.42 16.22 -8.30
N PRO A 274 18.28 17.29 -8.30
CA PRO A 274 18.14 18.36 -9.27
C PRO A 274 18.24 17.79 -10.70
N ALA A 275 17.43 18.34 -11.61
CA ALA A 275 17.54 18.01 -13.03
C ALA A 275 19.01 18.24 -13.46
N ARG A 276 19.64 17.21 -14.04
CA ARG A 276 20.91 17.41 -14.74
C ARG A 276 20.60 18.35 -15.90
N THR A 277 21.05 19.59 -15.77
CA THR A 277 21.13 20.56 -16.87
C THR A 277 22.11 20.07 -17.93
#